data_301cf17d873cdffb119bc33e4b425889
#
_entry.id   301cf17d873cdffb119bc33e4b425889
#
_cell.length_a   1.000
_cell.length_b   1.000
_cell.length_c   1.000
_cell.angle_alpha   90.00
_cell.angle_beta   90.00
_cell.angle_gamma   90.00
#
_symmetry.space_group_name_H-M   'P 1'
#
loop_
_entity.id
_entity.type
_entity.pdbx_description
1 polymer ?
#
loop_
_entity_poly.entity_id
_entity_poly.type
_entity_poly.pdbx_seq_one_letter_code
_entity_poly.pdbx_strand_id
1 'polypeptide(L)'
;MSAPRSRVVVCGYYGFGNAGDELILAAMLRELRTQRPGLVVTVISGDPESTRASHGVDAVHWQDVPAIGARVRHADLVVVGGGGLFQEYSGIDPDSLFTDRHYAITFYAESAILGALCGRPVMLYAVGVGPLFSEHGRRVVRAACDAAQVITLRDEESARVVASLGVDPERLRVTADPVFALPAGGDARRPADAARAIPPGEGPLVGVALRHWDVGVAPYFWEREVAAGLDAFLESHEARLLFVPFQHLARANENDVAVAERVRSRLRKPERASVFPGGGDPSALGAVLGCCDLVLGMRLHAMILAATAGVPAVALSYDPKVELAMRQLGAERFVVPLADVEARTVATLMEEALAEGASRRGDLGERVGRLAEQARSNAVAAIDLLDRGARERTLSPALAEVIARSVTSRFEVEATLRGEAAALREAAGLAEAALAESGSARAAAEAAAESRAGELRRKGEELAACEAELAQARSVIGRRETELKEVHTRLMSLDTELRRSRTDLAARSAELEEVRGDLSTESAELEPALDELSRQDEALEGSRTEVRGLRDRVAGLEGDLARIHRSRLWKLATRYWRFLEAIGRLPGPRS
;
A
#
# COMPACT_ATOMS: atom_id res chain seq x y z
N MET A 1 47.21 -3.97 3.49
CA MET A 1 45.96 -4.77 3.47
C MET A 1 44.83 -3.81 3.63
N SER A 2 43.90 -3.70 2.66
CA SER A 2 42.71 -2.87 2.84
C SER A 2 41.87 -3.44 3.98
N ALA A 3 41.36 -2.58 4.85
CA ALA A 3 40.46 -3.00 5.93
C ALA A 3 39.30 -3.84 5.34
N PRO A 4 38.83 -4.88 6.03
CA PRO A 4 37.72 -5.69 5.56
C PRO A 4 36.50 -4.78 5.33
N ARG A 5 35.87 -4.91 4.16
CA ARG A 5 34.71 -4.10 3.81
C ARG A 5 33.52 -4.55 4.66
N SER A 6 32.88 -3.62 5.37
CA SER A 6 31.68 -3.91 6.17
C SER A 6 30.50 -4.28 5.27
N ARG A 7 29.75 -5.29 5.68
CA ARG A 7 28.60 -5.85 4.96
C ARG A 7 27.30 -5.43 5.63
N VAL A 8 26.42 -4.82 4.88
CA VAL A 8 25.10 -4.39 5.36
C VAL A 8 24.02 -5.11 4.58
N VAL A 9 23.07 -5.71 5.27
CA VAL A 9 21.85 -6.25 4.66
C VAL A 9 20.73 -5.24 4.89
N VAL A 10 20.02 -4.87 3.81
CA VAL A 10 18.93 -3.90 3.84
C VAL A 10 17.64 -4.60 3.42
N CYS A 11 16.59 -4.47 4.24
CA CYS A 11 15.24 -4.98 4.00
C CYS A 11 14.25 -3.82 3.97
N GLY A 12 13.36 -3.81 3.01
CA GLY A 12 12.26 -2.83 2.84
C GLY A 12 11.37 -3.21 1.68
N TYR A 13 10.48 -2.31 1.25
CA TYR A 13 9.59 -2.55 0.11
C TYR A 13 10.29 -2.20 -1.22
N TYR A 14 11.42 -2.85 -1.48
CA TYR A 14 12.29 -2.56 -2.62
C TYR A 14 12.16 -3.61 -3.73
N GLY A 15 12.23 -3.19 -4.99
CA GLY A 15 12.05 -4.06 -6.15
C GLY A 15 10.59 -4.41 -6.44
N PHE A 16 9.63 -3.69 -5.86
CA PHE A 16 8.20 -3.90 -6.09
C PHE A 16 7.58 -2.82 -7.00
N GLY A 17 8.39 -2.10 -7.75
CA GLY A 17 7.93 -1.14 -8.75
C GLY A 17 7.27 0.14 -8.19
N ASN A 18 7.48 0.46 -6.92
CA ASN A 18 7.05 1.71 -6.31
C ASN A 18 8.20 2.70 -6.25
N ALA A 19 8.16 3.72 -7.09
CA ALA A 19 9.22 4.70 -7.19
C ALA A 19 9.52 5.45 -5.88
N GLY A 20 8.51 5.61 -5.00
CA GLY A 20 8.71 6.21 -3.68
C GLY A 20 9.63 5.40 -2.78
N ASP A 21 9.47 4.08 -2.76
CA ASP A 21 10.31 3.20 -1.96
C ASP A 21 11.71 3.05 -2.59
N GLU A 22 11.81 3.08 -3.92
CA GLU A 22 13.10 3.13 -4.61
C GLU A 22 13.87 4.42 -4.30
N LEU A 23 13.18 5.56 -4.17
CA LEU A 23 13.78 6.82 -3.72
C LEU A 23 14.28 6.73 -2.27
N ILE A 24 13.54 6.07 -1.40
CA ILE A 24 13.99 5.79 -0.03
C ILE A 24 15.28 4.97 -0.04
N LEU A 25 15.33 3.90 -0.84
CA LEU A 25 16.53 3.08 -0.97
C LEU A 25 17.71 3.89 -1.51
N ALA A 26 17.50 4.68 -2.56
CA ALA A 26 18.52 5.54 -3.14
C ALA A 26 19.07 6.54 -2.11
N ALA A 27 18.19 7.20 -1.35
CA ALA A 27 18.56 8.13 -0.28
C ALA A 27 19.37 7.43 0.82
N MET A 28 18.91 6.29 1.30
CA MET A 28 19.59 5.49 2.32
C MET A 28 20.98 5.07 1.84
N LEU A 29 21.07 4.51 0.65
CA LEU A 29 22.36 4.05 0.08
C LEU A 29 23.34 5.21 -0.11
N ARG A 30 22.88 6.35 -0.59
CA ARG A 30 23.68 7.57 -0.74
C ARG A 30 24.24 8.03 0.60
N GLU A 31 23.39 8.17 1.62
CA GLU A 31 23.80 8.65 2.93
C GLU A 31 24.73 7.64 3.64
N LEU A 32 24.45 6.35 3.57
CA LEU A 32 25.32 5.30 4.12
C LEU A 32 26.70 5.31 3.44
N ARG A 33 26.75 5.43 2.11
CA ARG A 33 28.01 5.49 1.35
C ARG A 33 28.78 6.79 1.62
N THR A 34 28.07 7.88 1.88
CA THR A 34 28.68 9.16 2.28
C THR A 34 29.37 9.05 3.64
N GLN A 35 28.70 8.41 4.62
CA GLN A 35 29.26 8.19 5.95
C GLN A 35 30.39 7.13 5.95
N ARG A 36 30.23 6.07 5.15
CA ARG A 36 31.19 4.97 5.08
C ARG A 36 31.42 4.53 3.62
N PRO A 37 32.40 5.13 2.92
CA PRO A 37 32.78 4.66 1.60
C PRO A 37 33.23 3.19 1.60
N GLY A 38 32.81 2.44 0.60
CA GLY A 38 33.22 1.04 0.44
C GLY A 38 32.38 0.01 1.20
N LEU A 39 31.22 0.41 1.74
CA LEU A 39 30.22 -0.53 2.24
C LEU A 39 29.79 -1.52 1.13
N VAL A 40 29.67 -2.79 1.50
CA VAL A 40 29.07 -3.83 0.66
C VAL A 40 27.63 -4.00 1.12
N VAL A 41 26.69 -3.56 0.29
CA VAL A 41 25.26 -3.63 0.63
C VAL A 41 24.61 -4.73 -0.18
N THR A 42 23.82 -5.57 0.50
CA THR A 42 22.89 -6.54 -0.10
C THR A 42 21.47 -6.11 0.23
N VAL A 43 20.63 -5.95 -0.78
CA VAL A 43 19.22 -5.58 -0.62
C VAL A 43 18.34 -6.82 -0.78
N ILE A 44 17.37 -6.99 0.13
CA ILE A 44 16.30 -7.97 -0.03
C ILE A 44 15.23 -7.31 -0.90
N SER A 45 14.95 -7.90 -2.07
CA SER A 45 14.22 -7.24 -3.16
C SER A 45 13.15 -8.14 -3.80
N GLY A 46 12.06 -7.52 -4.24
CA GLY A 46 11.05 -8.16 -5.09
C GLY A 46 11.55 -8.45 -6.50
N ASP A 47 12.47 -7.63 -7.01
CA ASP A 47 13.16 -7.79 -8.29
C ASP A 47 14.66 -7.53 -8.11
N PRO A 48 15.45 -8.56 -7.78
CA PRO A 48 16.89 -8.42 -7.55
C PRO A 48 17.67 -7.91 -8.76
N GLU A 49 17.23 -8.22 -9.97
CA GLU A 49 17.92 -7.80 -11.20
C GLU A 49 17.76 -6.29 -11.40
N SER A 50 16.56 -5.79 -11.32
CA SER A 50 16.25 -4.37 -11.38
C SER A 50 16.96 -3.59 -10.27
N THR A 51 16.95 -4.12 -9.03
CA THR A 51 17.62 -3.46 -7.89
C THR A 51 19.13 -3.38 -8.09
N ARG A 52 19.79 -4.43 -8.62
CA ARG A 52 21.22 -4.38 -8.94
C ARG A 52 21.53 -3.33 -10.01
N ALA A 53 20.71 -3.30 -11.06
CA ALA A 53 20.91 -2.37 -12.17
C ALA A 53 20.71 -0.91 -11.74
N SER A 54 19.65 -0.63 -10.95
CA SER A 54 19.29 0.74 -10.58
C SER A 54 20.18 1.32 -9.47
N HIS A 55 20.61 0.50 -8.49
CA HIS A 55 21.27 1.00 -7.28
C HIS A 55 22.75 0.59 -7.15
N GLY A 56 23.26 -0.28 -8.04
CA GLY A 56 24.65 -0.75 -7.99
C GLY A 56 24.99 -1.45 -6.68
N VAL A 57 24.11 -2.31 -6.20
CA VAL A 57 24.22 -3.13 -4.98
C VAL A 57 24.05 -4.61 -5.30
N ASP A 58 24.38 -5.50 -4.36
CA ASP A 58 23.94 -6.88 -4.44
C ASP A 58 22.47 -6.98 -4.01
N ALA A 59 21.75 -7.99 -4.50
CA ALA A 59 20.36 -8.20 -4.13
C ALA A 59 19.99 -9.68 -4.10
N VAL A 60 19.08 -10.05 -3.19
CA VAL A 60 18.50 -11.38 -3.07
C VAL A 60 16.98 -11.29 -3.14
N HIS A 61 16.35 -12.35 -3.68
CA HIS A 61 14.90 -12.37 -3.81
C HIS A 61 14.24 -12.48 -2.43
N TRP A 62 13.20 -11.69 -2.21
CA TRP A 62 12.54 -11.57 -0.91
C TRP A 62 11.93 -12.89 -0.39
N GLN A 63 11.57 -13.83 -1.26
CA GLN A 63 11.07 -15.16 -0.89
C GLN A 63 12.17 -16.22 -0.77
N ASP A 64 13.42 -15.90 -1.08
CA ASP A 64 14.54 -16.85 -0.90
C ASP A 64 15.07 -16.78 0.53
N VAL A 65 14.29 -17.33 1.47
CA VAL A 65 14.60 -17.33 2.92
C VAL A 65 15.98 -17.95 3.20
N PRO A 66 16.42 -19.05 2.55
CA PRO A 66 17.78 -19.58 2.72
C PRO A 66 18.86 -18.57 2.33
N ALA A 67 18.73 -17.90 1.18
CA ALA A 67 19.69 -16.90 0.75
C ALA A 67 19.69 -15.67 1.67
N ILE A 68 18.50 -15.20 2.10
CA ILE A 68 18.37 -14.12 3.10
C ILE A 68 19.12 -14.50 4.39
N GLY A 69 18.86 -15.68 4.93
CA GLY A 69 19.51 -16.19 6.13
C GLY A 69 21.04 -16.29 5.99
N ALA A 70 21.55 -16.71 4.83
CA ALA A 70 22.96 -16.73 4.54
C ALA A 70 23.59 -15.32 4.52
N ARG A 71 22.92 -14.33 3.92
CA ARG A 71 23.38 -12.93 3.92
C ARG A 71 23.36 -12.32 5.29
N VAL A 72 22.27 -12.48 6.05
CA VAL A 72 22.11 -11.96 7.41
C VAL A 72 23.19 -12.54 8.34
N ARG A 73 23.46 -13.84 8.27
CA ARG A 73 24.51 -14.49 9.10
C ARG A 73 25.90 -13.89 8.92
N HIS A 74 26.21 -13.39 7.74
CA HIS A 74 27.52 -12.82 7.41
C HIS A 74 27.49 -11.29 7.35
N ALA A 75 26.39 -10.66 7.73
CA ALA A 75 26.30 -9.20 7.80
C ALA A 75 27.00 -8.65 9.05
N ASP A 76 27.50 -7.44 8.96
CA ASP A 76 27.99 -6.66 10.09
C ASP A 76 26.89 -5.74 10.65
N LEU A 77 25.84 -5.48 9.85
CA LEU A 77 24.64 -4.73 10.23
C LEU A 77 23.44 -5.20 9.39
N VAL A 78 22.30 -5.34 10.04
CA VAL A 78 21.00 -5.53 9.39
C VAL A 78 20.17 -4.26 9.56
N VAL A 79 19.71 -3.69 8.46
CA VAL A 79 18.87 -2.50 8.40
C VAL A 79 17.50 -2.88 7.87
N VAL A 80 16.46 -2.63 8.64
CA VAL A 80 15.08 -2.74 8.19
C VAL A 80 14.52 -1.34 8.09
N GLY A 81 14.15 -0.93 6.91
CA GLY A 81 13.55 0.38 6.80
C GLY A 81 13.70 1.07 5.52
N GLY A 82 13.32 2.21 5.70
CA GLY A 82 12.63 3.30 5.12
C GLY A 82 11.20 3.00 4.68
N GLY A 83 10.34 3.96 4.91
CA GLY A 83 8.95 3.90 4.46
C GLY A 83 7.95 3.30 5.44
N GLY A 84 6.71 3.19 5.00
CA GLY A 84 5.60 2.68 5.79
C GLY A 84 5.54 1.16 5.79
N LEU A 85 6.42 0.50 6.50
CA LEU A 85 6.60 -0.95 6.43
C LEU A 85 5.64 -1.72 7.35
N PHE A 86 5.42 -1.23 8.56
CA PHE A 86 4.62 -1.91 9.58
C PHE A 86 3.17 -1.43 9.54
N GLN A 87 2.45 -1.78 8.47
CA GLN A 87 1.03 -1.44 8.23
C GLN A 87 0.23 -2.70 7.95
N GLU A 88 -0.97 -2.82 8.55
CA GLU A 88 -1.78 -4.05 8.53
C GLU A 88 -2.96 -3.97 7.52
N TYR A 89 -2.89 -3.12 6.50
CA TYR A 89 -3.96 -3.02 5.49
C TYR A 89 -4.23 -4.32 4.73
N SER A 90 -3.20 -5.14 4.53
CA SER A 90 -3.31 -6.45 3.86
C SER A 90 -3.57 -7.62 4.82
N GLY A 91 -3.78 -7.33 6.11
CA GLY A 91 -3.84 -8.34 7.15
C GLY A 91 -2.46 -8.89 7.52
N ILE A 92 -2.44 -9.88 8.41
CA ILE A 92 -1.23 -10.57 8.84
C ILE A 92 -1.48 -12.07 9.00
N ASP A 93 -0.54 -12.88 8.54
CA ASP A 93 -0.43 -14.29 8.89
C ASP A 93 0.84 -14.49 9.73
N PRO A 94 0.72 -14.60 11.06
CA PRO A 94 1.89 -14.74 11.94
C PRO A 94 2.64 -16.06 11.73
N ASP A 95 2.01 -17.08 11.16
CA ASP A 95 2.62 -18.37 10.87
C ASP A 95 3.42 -18.35 9.53
N SER A 96 3.37 -17.24 8.81
CA SER A 96 4.19 -17.01 7.61
C SER A 96 5.63 -16.58 7.90
N LEU A 97 5.96 -16.21 9.14
CA LEU A 97 7.33 -15.85 9.55
C LEU A 97 8.32 -16.98 9.23
N PHE A 98 9.46 -16.63 8.64
CA PHE A 98 10.52 -17.55 8.19
C PHE A 98 10.09 -18.57 7.14
N THR A 99 9.07 -18.24 6.37
CA THR A 99 8.61 -19.03 5.21
C THR A 99 8.66 -18.18 3.95
N ASP A 100 8.61 -18.81 2.78
CA ASP A 100 8.47 -18.15 1.47
C ASP A 100 7.08 -17.50 1.26
N ARG A 101 6.17 -17.66 2.23
CA ARG A 101 4.83 -17.04 2.27
C ARG A 101 4.76 -15.78 3.11
N HIS A 102 5.87 -15.35 3.70
CA HIS A 102 5.90 -14.10 4.46
C HIS A 102 5.52 -12.92 3.54
N TYR A 103 4.85 -11.92 4.09
CA TYR A 103 4.46 -10.71 3.37
C TYR A 103 4.20 -9.55 4.36
N ALA A 104 4.24 -8.31 3.85
CA ALA A 104 3.99 -7.13 4.67
C ALA A 104 4.75 -7.16 6.00
N ILE A 105 4.07 -6.99 7.13
CA ILE A 105 4.68 -6.92 8.46
C ILE A 105 5.60 -8.10 8.76
N THR A 106 5.20 -9.34 8.41
CA THR A 106 6.00 -10.54 8.72
C THR A 106 7.31 -10.57 7.95
N PHE A 107 7.32 -10.13 6.70
CA PHE A 107 8.53 -10.03 5.88
C PHE A 107 9.57 -9.07 6.50
N TYR A 108 9.14 -7.89 6.92
CA TYR A 108 10.06 -6.90 7.51
C TYR A 108 10.53 -7.30 8.90
N ALA A 109 9.61 -7.80 9.74
CA ALA A 109 9.93 -8.26 11.09
C ALA A 109 10.90 -9.45 11.08
N GLU A 110 10.73 -10.38 10.15
CA GLU A 110 11.60 -11.53 9.97
C GLU A 110 13.07 -11.11 9.82
N SER A 111 13.35 -10.14 8.96
CA SER A 111 14.72 -9.67 8.73
C SER A 111 15.37 -9.11 9.99
N ALA A 112 14.60 -8.37 10.82
CA ALA A 112 15.07 -7.88 12.10
C ALA A 112 15.33 -9.03 13.09
N ILE A 113 14.40 -9.97 13.20
CA ILE A 113 14.47 -11.11 14.11
C ILE A 113 15.64 -12.04 13.73
N LEU A 114 15.81 -12.34 12.43
CA LEU A 114 16.95 -13.12 11.93
C LEU A 114 18.29 -12.45 12.26
N GLY A 115 18.38 -11.12 12.10
CA GLY A 115 19.55 -10.35 12.51
C GLY A 115 19.88 -10.58 13.98
N ALA A 116 18.90 -10.42 14.86
CA ALA A 116 19.07 -10.64 16.30
C ALA A 116 19.45 -12.09 16.64
N LEU A 117 18.80 -13.08 16.02
CA LEU A 117 19.12 -14.52 16.20
C LEU A 117 20.53 -14.87 15.74
N CYS A 118 21.03 -14.21 14.69
CA CYS A 118 22.39 -14.39 14.20
C CYS A 118 23.43 -13.57 15.00
N GLY A 119 23.02 -12.90 16.07
CA GLY A 119 23.89 -12.04 16.87
C GLY A 119 24.40 -10.82 16.11
N ARG A 120 23.64 -10.33 15.13
CA ARG A 120 24.00 -9.15 14.32
C ARG A 120 23.37 -7.88 14.87
N PRO A 121 24.03 -6.73 14.77
CA PRO A 121 23.39 -5.45 15.03
C PRO A 121 22.21 -5.27 14.09
N VAL A 122 21.09 -4.78 14.63
CA VAL A 122 19.85 -4.54 13.90
C VAL A 122 19.40 -3.10 14.12
N MET A 123 19.05 -2.42 13.04
CA MET A 123 18.46 -1.10 13.07
C MET A 123 17.12 -1.09 12.34
N LEU A 124 16.11 -0.50 12.96
CA LEU A 124 14.93 0.00 12.26
C LEU A 124 15.23 1.45 11.80
N TYR A 125 15.25 1.68 10.50
CA TYR A 125 15.76 2.91 9.88
C TYR A 125 14.61 3.74 9.31
N ALA A 126 14.25 4.84 9.95
CA ALA A 126 13.17 5.75 9.54
C ALA A 126 11.87 5.02 9.16
N VAL A 127 11.47 4.02 9.94
CA VAL A 127 10.28 3.22 9.63
C VAL A 127 8.99 3.95 9.99
N GLY A 128 7.98 3.79 9.16
CA GLY A 128 6.60 4.16 9.45
C GLY A 128 5.84 2.98 10.02
N VAL A 129 5.10 3.22 11.10
CA VAL A 129 4.35 2.19 11.82
C VAL A 129 2.90 2.61 11.98
N GLY A 130 1.98 1.72 11.67
CA GLY A 130 0.53 1.89 11.79
C GLY A 130 -0.18 2.16 10.45
N PRO A 131 -1.48 1.87 10.41
CA PRO A 131 -2.29 1.30 11.49
C PRO A 131 -2.01 -0.20 11.76
N LEU A 132 -2.21 -0.62 13.02
CA LEU A 132 -2.15 -2.01 13.45
C LEU A 132 -3.51 -2.39 14.05
N PHE A 133 -4.19 -3.33 13.42
CA PHE A 133 -5.56 -3.68 13.80
C PHE A 133 -5.64 -4.92 14.69
N SER A 134 -4.71 -5.88 14.53
CA SER A 134 -4.71 -7.14 15.25
C SER A 134 -3.69 -7.19 16.36
N GLU A 135 -3.94 -8.03 17.36
CA GLU A 135 -2.97 -8.32 18.41
C GLU A 135 -1.74 -9.06 17.86
N HIS A 136 -1.90 -9.84 16.77
CA HIS A 136 -0.77 -10.51 16.12
C HIS A 136 0.16 -9.50 15.46
N GLY A 137 -0.38 -8.51 14.73
CA GLY A 137 0.40 -7.42 14.15
C GLY A 137 1.19 -6.66 15.21
N ARG A 138 0.52 -6.31 16.33
CA ARG A 138 1.14 -5.64 17.47
C ARG A 138 2.31 -6.42 18.04
N ARG A 139 2.13 -7.73 18.29
CA ARG A 139 3.20 -8.61 18.83
C ARG A 139 4.38 -8.76 17.87
N VAL A 140 4.13 -8.95 16.59
CA VAL A 140 5.19 -9.10 15.58
C VAL A 140 6.00 -7.81 15.44
N VAL A 141 5.32 -6.64 15.39
CA VAL A 141 6.02 -5.34 15.36
C VAL A 141 6.78 -5.10 16.64
N ARG A 142 6.22 -5.44 17.81
CA ARG A 142 6.94 -5.37 19.09
C ARG A 142 8.20 -6.23 19.08
N ALA A 143 8.13 -7.47 18.58
CA ALA A 143 9.27 -8.36 18.46
C ALA A 143 10.36 -7.78 17.55
N ALA A 144 9.99 -7.16 16.43
CA ALA A 144 10.93 -6.46 15.56
C ALA A 144 11.62 -5.28 16.26
N CYS A 145 10.86 -4.49 17.03
CA CYS A 145 11.42 -3.41 17.86
C CYS A 145 12.37 -3.94 18.94
N ASP A 146 12.03 -5.06 19.55
CA ASP A 146 12.89 -5.71 20.54
C ASP A 146 14.15 -6.32 19.90
N ALA A 147 14.09 -6.76 18.66
CA ALA A 147 15.24 -7.23 17.89
C ALA A 147 16.19 -6.09 17.49
N ALA A 148 15.76 -4.83 17.45
CA ALA A 148 16.59 -3.71 17.04
C ALA A 148 17.35 -3.05 18.21
N GLN A 149 18.60 -2.68 17.99
CA GLN A 149 19.40 -1.87 18.92
C GLN A 149 19.17 -0.37 18.73
N VAL A 150 18.86 0.03 17.51
CA VAL A 150 18.54 1.41 17.16
C VAL A 150 17.20 1.41 16.46
N ILE A 151 16.30 2.27 16.91
CA ILE A 151 14.98 2.45 16.35
C ILE A 151 14.83 3.92 15.99
N THR A 152 14.82 4.20 14.68
CA THR A 152 14.45 5.51 14.17
C THR A 152 13.12 5.41 13.43
N LEU A 153 12.28 6.39 13.66
CA LEU A 153 10.91 6.45 13.13
C LEU A 153 10.77 7.73 12.31
N ARG A 154 10.07 7.66 11.20
CA ARG A 154 9.98 8.80 10.27
C ARG A 154 9.04 9.91 10.74
N ASP A 155 8.18 9.62 11.73
CA ASP A 155 7.18 10.57 12.22
C ASP A 155 6.77 10.27 13.67
N GLU A 156 6.18 11.27 14.32
CA GLU A 156 5.71 11.22 15.71
C GLU A 156 4.55 10.22 15.92
N GLU A 157 3.71 10.00 14.89
CA GLU A 157 2.61 9.04 14.99
C GLU A 157 3.16 7.62 15.10
N SER A 158 4.13 7.28 14.26
CA SER A 158 4.84 6.00 14.33
C SER A 158 5.47 5.79 15.71
N ALA A 159 6.03 6.85 16.31
CA ALA A 159 6.60 6.78 17.66
C ALA A 159 5.52 6.51 18.72
N ARG A 160 4.37 7.18 18.64
CA ARG A 160 3.22 6.94 19.53
C ARG A 160 2.70 5.50 19.41
N VAL A 161 2.57 5.01 18.19
CA VAL A 161 2.14 3.61 17.94
C VAL A 161 3.14 2.65 18.58
N VAL A 162 4.45 2.79 18.32
CA VAL A 162 5.49 1.90 18.86
C VAL A 162 5.55 1.98 20.39
N ALA A 163 5.43 3.17 20.98
CA ALA A 163 5.36 3.33 22.44
C ALA A 163 4.13 2.62 23.02
N SER A 164 2.97 2.65 22.34
CA SER A 164 1.76 1.94 22.76
C SER A 164 1.90 0.42 22.78
N LEU A 165 2.89 -0.13 22.06
CA LEU A 165 3.25 -1.53 22.10
C LEU A 165 4.12 -1.89 23.35
N GLY A 166 4.42 -0.91 24.19
CA GLY A 166 5.25 -1.07 25.38
C GLY A 166 6.75 -0.96 25.12
N VAL A 167 7.18 -0.47 23.96
CA VAL A 167 8.59 -0.12 23.72
C VAL A 167 8.90 1.16 24.48
N ASP A 168 10.01 1.14 25.22
CA ASP A 168 10.48 2.30 25.98
C ASP A 168 10.65 3.53 25.05
N PRO A 169 9.97 4.65 25.31
CA PRO A 169 10.09 5.87 24.53
C PRO A 169 11.52 6.41 24.42
N GLU A 170 12.38 6.18 25.41
CA GLU A 170 13.78 6.61 25.38
C GLU A 170 14.62 5.89 24.31
N ARG A 171 14.16 4.73 23.84
CA ARG A 171 14.76 3.99 22.74
C ARG A 171 14.35 4.51 21.36
N LEU A 172 13.30 5.33 21.30
CA LEU A 172 12.70 5.79 20.07
C LEU A 172 13.30 7.15 19.66
N ARG A 173 13.69 7.26 18.41
CA ARG A 173 14.17 8.51 17.83
C ARG A 173 13.29 8.87 16.65
N VAL A 174 12.59 9.97 16.74
CA VAL A 174 11.87 10.51 15.59
C VAL A 174 12.87 11.24 14.70
N THR A 175 12.88 10.88 13.45
CA THR A 175 13.70 11.46 12.40
C THR A 175 12.81 11.96 11.27
N ALA A 176 13.18 11.77 10.02
CA ALA A 176 12.34 12.10 8.88
C ALA A 176 12.45 11.04 7.79
N ASP A 177 11.53 11.09 6.83
CA ASP A 177 11.58 10.23 5.66
C ASP A 177 12.92 10.41 4.93
N PRO A 178 13.63 9.32 4.57
CA PRO A 178 14.96 9.39 3.97
C PRO A 178 15.01 10.24 2.69
N VAL A 179 13.92 10.33 1.95
CA VAL A 179 13.83 11.11 0.69
C VAL A 179 14.13 12.59 0.91
N PHE A 180 13.91 13.15 2.09
CA PHE A 180 14.33 14.53 2.40
C PHE A 180 15.84 14.75 2.34
N ALA A 181 16.66 13.70 2.46
CA ALA A 181 18.11 13.80 2.33
C ALA A 181 18.58 13.84 0.88
N LEU A 182 17.73 13.56 -0.09
CA LEU A 182 18.09 13.69 -1.49
C LEU A 182 18.26 15.17 -1.88
N PRO A 183 19.18 15.49 -2.82
CA PRO A 183 19.32 16.85 -3.32
C PRO A 183 18.03 17.35 -3.97
N ALA A 184 17.75 18.63 -3.80
CA ALA A 184 16.63 19.27 -4.46
C ALA A 184 16.75 19.10 -5.99
N GLY A 185 15.71 18.57 -6.61
CA GLY A 185 15.67 18.35 -8.06
C GLY A 185 16.45 17.12 -8.57
N GLY A 186 17.06 16.33 -7.66
CA GLY A 186 17.95 15.22 -8.04
C GLY A 186 19.26 15.71 -8.68
N ASP A 187 20.26 14.82 -8.84
CA ASP A 187 21.47 15.11 -9.64
C ASP A 187 21.18 15.16 -11.16
N ALA A 188 19.92 14.94 -11.54
CA ALA A 188 19.50 14.83 -12.92
C ALA A 188 19.23 16.22 -13.52
N ARG A 189 19.95 16.56 -14.59
CA ARG A 189 19.45 17.52 -15.59
C ARG A 189 18.02 17.10 -15.95
N ARG A 190 17.12 18.09 -16.16
CA ARG A 190 15.74 17.86 -16.61
C ARG A 190 15.74 16.70 -17.61
N PRO A 191 15.10 15.56 -17.31
CA PRO A 191 15.12 14.43 -18.22
C PRO A 191 14.54 14.88 -19.56
N ALA A 192 15.18 14.51 -20.67
CA ALA A 192 14.68 14.88 -22.01
C ALA A 192 13.23 14.40 -22.21
N ASP A 193 12.88 13.28 -21.57
CA ASP A 193 11.52 12.72 -21.59
C ASP A 193 10.52 13.54 -20.80
N ALA A 194 10.93 14.21 -19.72
CA ALA A 194 10.07 15.15 -18.99
C ALA A 194 9.71 16.36 -19.87
N ALA A 195 10.68 16.90 -20.59
CA ALA A 195 10.42 18.02 -21.50
C ALA A 195 9.46 17.65 -22.63
N ARG A 196 9.54 16.41 -23.13
CA ARG A 196 8.64 15.88 -24.18
C ARG A 196 7.24 15.58 -23.64
N ALA A 197 7.14 15.21 -22.37
CA ALA A 197 5.87 14.86 -21.74
C ALA A 197 5.05 16.08 -21.33
N ILE A 198 5.64 17.26 -21.19
CA ILE A 198 4.91 18.47 -20.79
C ILE A 198 4.01 18.94 -21.94
N PRO A 199 2.69 19.12 -21.71
CA PRO A 199 1.79 19.64 -22.73
C PRO A 199 2.23 21.05 -23.19
N PRO A 200 2.02 21.42 -24.47
CA PRO A 200 2.32 22.76 -24.95
C PRO A 200 1.44 23.81 -24.28
N GLY A 201 1.97 25.05 -24.13
CA GLY A 201 1.26 26.18 -23.53
C GLY A 201 2.15 27.00 -22.62
N GLU A 202 1.69 28.18 -22.19
CA GLU A 202 2.44 29.14 -21.38
C GLU A 202 1.94 29.23 -19.92
N GLY A 203 0.73 28.73 -19.64
CA GLY A 203 0.16 28.74 -18.27
C GLY A 203 0.89 27.85 -17.29
N PRO A 204 0.53 27.92 -15.98
CA PRO A 204 1.19 27.14 -14.95
C PRO A 204 1.12 25.64 -15.24
N LEU A 205 2.23 24.96 -14.93
CA LEU A 205 2.32 23.51 -15.01
C LEU A 205 1.98 22.87 -13.66
N VAL A 206 0.94 22.06 -13.63
CA VAL A 206 0.53 21.31 -12.44
C VAL A 206 0.95 19.86 -12.55
N GLY A 207 1.77 19.40 -11.63
CA GLY A 207 2.08 17.97 -11.45
C GLY A 207 0.93 17.27 -10.71
N VAL A 208 0.43 16.15 -11.25
CA VAL A 208 -0.70 15.42 -10.67
C VAL A 208 -0.28 13.99 -10.36
N ALA A 209 -0.16 13.63 -9.07
CA ALA A 209 0.32 12.33 -8.62
C ALA A 209 -0.77 11.54 -7.90
N LEU A 210 -1.56 10.78 -8.65
CA LEU A 210 -2.69 9.99 -8.16
C LEU A 210 -2.32 8.52 -8.03
N ARG A 211 -3.11 7.81 -7.21
CA ARG A 211 -3.05 6.36 -7.07
C ARG A 211 -4.45 5.78 -6.99
N HIS A 212 -4.59 4.48 -7.27
CA HIS A 212 -5.84 3.79 -6.97
C HIS A 212 -6.10 3.74 -5.47
N TRP A 213 -7.33 4.05 -5.07
CA TRP A 213 -7.79 3.93 -3.69
C TRP A 213 -9.28 3.68 -3.65
N ASP A 214 -9.69 2.60 -2.96
CA ASP A 214 -11.06 2.11 -2.84
C ASP A 214 -11.47 1.78 -1.39
N VAL A 215 -10.61 2.11 -0.43
CA VAL A 215 -10.91 1.91 1.00
C VAL A 215 -11.66 3.11 1.55
N GLY A 216 -12.92 2.89 1.93
CA GLY A 216 -13.77 3.92 2.53
C GLY A 216 -14.36 4.94 1.55
N VAL A 217 -13.96 4.93 0.29
CA VAL A 217 -14.50 5.82 -0.75
C VAL A 217 -14.49 5.11 -2.11
N ALA A 218 -15.56 5.27 -2.91
CA ALA A 218 -15.60 4.70 -4.24
C ALA A 218 -14.68 5.47 -5.21
N PRO A 219 -13.79 4.80 -5.96
CA PRO A 219 -12.84 5.46 -6.86
C PRO A 219 -13.50 6.41 -7.84
N TYR A 220 -14.61 6.01 -8.43
CA TYR A 220 -15.35 6.85 -9.37
C TYR A 220 -15.72 8.22 -8.77
N PHE A 221 -16.05 8.27 -7.50
CA PHE A 221 -16.49 9.49 -6.82
C PHE A 221 -15.37 10.51 -6.72
N TRP A 222 -14.27 10.12 -6.10
CA TRP A 222 -13.16 11.04 -5.91
C TRP A 222 -12.45 11.38 -7.23
N GLU A 223 -12.34 10.42 -8.16
CA GLU A 223 -11.76 10.67 -9.49
C GLU A 223 -12.57 11.72 -10.28
N ARG A 224 -13.90 11.69 -10.15
CA ARG A 224 -14.78 12.68 -10.76
C ARG A 224 -14.60 14.06 -10.15
N GLU A 225 -14.59 14.16 -8.83
CA GLU A 225 -14.44 15.44 -8.14
C GLU A 225 -13.05 16.05 -8.40
N VAL A 226 -12.01 15.23 -8.40
CA VAL A 226 -10.66 15.66 -8.77
C VAL A 226 -10.61 16.17 -10.22
N ALA A 227 -11.19 15.43 -11.17
CA ALA A 227 -11.23 15.87 -12.57
C ALA A 227 -11.97 17.20 -12.72
N ALA A 228 -13.11 17.38 -12.05
CA ALA A 228 -13.89 18.62 -12.10
C ALA A 228 -13.15 19.81 -11.42
N GLY A 229 -12.41 19.55 -10.33
CA GLY A 229 -11.55 20.56 -9.69
C GLY A 229 -10.39 20.97 -10.59
N LEU A 230 -9.76 20.01 -11.27
CA LEU A 230 -8.72 20.27 -12.25
C LEU A 230 -9.26 21.07 -13.45
N ASP A 231 -10.47 20.75 -13.93
CA ASP A 231 -11.13 21.52 -15.02
C ASP A 231 -11.36 22.98 -14.61
N ALA A 232 -11.86 23.23 -13.40
CA ALA A 232 -12.06 24.58 -12.91
C ALA A 232 -10.73 25.36 -12.84
N PHE A 233 -9.67 24.72 -12.35
CA PHE A 233 -8.33 25.32 -12.29
C PHE A 233 -7.75 25.59 -13.70
N LEU A 234 -7.95 24.66 -14.65
CA LEU A 234 -7.54 24.82 -16.05
C LEU A 234 -8.23 26.01 -16.73
N GLU A 235 -9.51 26.25 -16.41
CA GLU A 235 -10.28 27.35 -16.96
C GLU A 235 -9.80 28.71 -16.41
N SER A 236 -9.53 28.80 -15.10
CA SER A 236 -9.13 30.04 -14.44
C SER A 236 -7.70 30.47 -14.77
N HIS A 237 -6.77 29.54 -15.02
CA HIS A 237 -5.34 29.82 -15.11
C HIS A 237 -4.69 29.47 -16.46
N GLU A 238 -5.46 28.98 -17.43
CA GLU A 238 -4.91 28.41 -18.68
C GLU A 238 -3.82 27.34 -18.43
N ALA A 239 -3.91 26.66 -17.29
CA ALA A 239 -2.91 25.73 -16.80
C ALA A 239 -2.70 24.49 -17.71
N ARG A 240 -1.64 23.77 -17.47
CA ARG A 240 -1.30 22.49 -18.09
C ARG A 240 -1.13 21.45 -17.00
N LEU A 241 -1.52 20.20 -17.27
CA LEU A 241 -1.43 19.11 -16.32
C LEU A 241 -0.42 18.07 -16.77
N LEU A 242 0.46 17.68 -15.89
CA LEU A 242 1.35 16.55 -16.08
C LEU A 242 1.05 15.50 -15.00
N PHE A 243 0.38 14.42 -15.38
CA PHE A 243 0.21 13.29 -14.49
C PHE A 243 1.54 12.57 -14.30
N VAL A 244 1.94 12.38 -13.05
CA VAL A 244 3.24 11.80 -12.67
C VAL A 244 3.00 10.50 -11.89
N PRO A 245 2.97 9.34 -12.57
CA PRO A 245 2.78 8.05 -11.94
C PRO A 245 4.02 7.64 -11.12
N PHE A 246 3.78 7.05 -9.95
CA PHE A 246 4.81 6.52 -9.05
C PHE A 246 4.88 4.98 -9.06
N GLN A 247 3.84 4.33 -9.57
CA GLN A 247 3.76 2.87 -9.60
C GLN A 247 3.18 2.39 -10.94
N HIS A 248 3.86 1.42 -11.56
CA HIS A 248 3.59 0.94 -12.91
C HIS A 248 3.41 -0.58 -12.95
N LEU A 249 2.77 -1.19 -11.95
CA LEU A 249 2.56 -2.63 -11.95
C LEU A 249 1.39 -3.04 -12.86
N ALA A 250 1.46 -4.27 -13.38
CA ALA A 250 0.43 -4.80 -14.27
C ALA A 250 -0.94 -4.98 -13.59
N ARG A 251 -0.98 -5.05 -12.26
CA ARG A 251 -2.22 -5.13 -11.50
C ARG A 251 -2.94 -3.78 -11.51
N ALA A 252 -4.22 -3.78 -11.88
CA ALA A 252 -5.01 -2.56 -12.04
C ALA A 252 -5.01 -1.64 -10.80
N ASN A 253 -4.99 -2.23 -9.59
CA ASN A 253 -4.99 -1.49 -8.33
C ASN A 253 -3.60 -0.94 -7.93
N GLU A 254 -2.56 -1.30 -8.67
CA GLU A 254 -1.18 -0.90 -8.43
C GLU A 254 -0.58 -0.18 -9.65
N ASN A 255 -1.45 0.42 -10.48
CA ASN A 255 -1.07 1.11 -11.71
C ASN A 255 -1.59 2.55 -11.71
N ASP A 256 -0.70 3.48 -11.39
CA ASP A 256 -1.03 4.91 -11.35
C ASP A 256 -1.32 5.49 -12.74
N VAL A 257 -0.75 4.90 -13.81
CA VAL A 257 -1.05 5.32 -15.19
C VAL A 257 -2.52 5.11 -15.51
N ALA A 258 -3.08 3.97 -15.09
CA ALA A 258 -4.50 3.68 -15.31
C ALA A 258 -5.41 4.69 -14.60
N VAL A 259 -5.04 5.13 -13.39
CA VAL A 259 -5.76 6.19 -12.66
C VAL A 259 -5.62 7.52 -13.37
N ALA A 260 -4.41 7.89 -13.76
CA ALA A 260 -4.13 9.13 -14.50
C ALA A 260 -4.96 9.22 -15.78
N GLU A 261 -5.02 8.14 -16.57
CA GLU A 261 -5.80 8.11 -17.81
C GLU A 261 -7.32 8.16 -17.56
N ARG A 262 -7.83 7.53 -16.48
CA ARG A 262 -9.24 7.66 -16.12
C ARG A 262 -9.61 9.08 -15.73
N VAL A 263 -8.78 9.76 -14.95
CA VAL A 263 -9.01 11.15 -14.57
C VAL A 263 -8.85 12.07 -15.79
N ARG A 264 -7.77 11.89 -16.59
CA ARG A 264 -7.54 12.67 -17.81
C ARG A 264 -8.70 12.57 -18.81
N SER A 265 -9.26 11.37 -18.98
CA SER A 265 -10.40 11.15 -19.90
C SER A 265 -11.70 11.83 -19.47
N ARG A 266 -11.79 12.29 -18.21
CA ARG A 266 -12.93 13.05 -17.68
C ARG A 266 -12.78 14.57 -17.81
N LEU A 267 -11.57 15.04 -18.15
CA LEU A 267 -11.32 16.47 -18.33
C LEU A 267 -12.05 16.99 -19.57
N ARG A 268 -12.50 18.23 -19.51
CA ARG A 268 -13.11 18.93 -20.67
C ARG A 268 -12.07 19.26 -21.75
N LYS A 269 -10.81 19.48 -21.33
CA LYS A 269 -9.67 19.81 -22.20
C LYS A 269 -8.52 18.81 -22.00
N PRO A 270 -8.71 17.52 -22.36
CA PRO A 270 -7.70 16.49 -22.16
C PRO A 270 -6.40 16.71 -22.95
N GLU A 271 -6.43 17.57 -23.98
CA GLU A 271 -5.25 17.99 -24.74
C GLU A 271 -4.29 18.89 -23.94
N ARG A 272 -4.76 19.51 -22.85
CA ARG A 272 -3.93 20.26 -21.90
C ARG A 272 -3.29 19.35 -20.82
N ALA A 273 -3.54 18.06 -20.90
CA ALA A 273 -3.08 17.07 -19.95
C ALA A 273 -2.30 15.95 -20.61
N SER A 274 -1.18 15.59 -20.06
CA SER A 274 -0.39 14.44 -20.48
C SER A 274 -0.02 13.56 -19.28
N VAL A 275 0.43 12.34 -19.57
CA VAL A 275 0.92 11.40 -18.57
C VAL A 275 2.42 11.23 -18.80
N PHE A 276 3.21 11.47 -17.76
CA PHE A 276 4.63 11.18 -17.79
C PHE A 276 4.82 9.67 -17.96
N PRO A 277 5.56 9.22 -18.97
CA PRO A 277 5.63 7.79 -19.30
C PRO A 277 6.24 6.94 -18.19
N GLY A 278 7.01 7.54 -17.26
CA GLY A 278 7.64 6.82 -16.17
C GLY A 278 8.61 5.73 -16.64
N GLY A 279 8.94 4.79 -15.76
CA GLY A 279 9.67 3.56 -16.14
C GLY A 279 11.20 3.69 -16.21
N GLY A 280 11.73 4.81 -15.76
CA GLY A 280 13.18 5.05 -15.67
C GLY A 280 13.66 5.18 -14.23
N ASP A 281 14.74 5.90 -14.06
CA ASP A 281 15.32 6.22 -12.76
C ASP A 281 14.32 6.99 -11.88
N PRO A 282 13.94 6.48 -10.71
CA PRO A 282 13.05 7.18 -9.77
C PRO A 282 13.52 8.59 -9.41
N SER A 283 14.82 8.87 -9.45
CA SER A 283 15.39 10.20 -9.23
C SER A 283 14.89 11.25 -10.23
N ALA A 284 14.46 10.82 -11.41
CA ALA A 284 13.86 11.70 -12.41
C ALA A 284 12.55 12.35 -11.94
N LEU A 285 11.79 11.70 -11.05
CA LEU A 285 10.52 12.22 -10.54
C LEU A 285 10.70 13.53 -9.77
N GLY A 286 11.79 13.66 -9.01
CA GLY A 286 12.13 14.92 -8.33
C GLY A 286 12.37 16.07 -9.30
N ALA A 287 13.10 15.80 -10.39
CA ALA A 287 13.34 16.79 -11.44
C ALA A 287 12.06 17.14 -12.22
N VAL A 288 11.19 16.16 -12.46
CA VAL A 288 9.89 16.37 -13.14
C VAL A 288 8.97 17.24 -12.28
N LEU A 289 8.79 16.88 -11.00
CA LEU A 289 7.96 17.65 -10.08
C LEU A 289 8.54 19.04 -9.78
N GLY A 290 9.88 19.16 -9.77
CA GLY A 290 10.57 20.44 -9.65
C GLY A 290 10.38 21.40 -10.83
N CYS A 291 9.89 20.91 -11.98
CA CYS A 291 9.51 21.75 -13.11
C CYS A 291 8.07 22.29 -13.01
N CYS A 292 7.28 21.80 -12.06
CA CYS A 292 5.90 22.22 -11.88
C CYS A 292 5.82 23.52 -11.06
N ASP A 293 4.78 24.29 -11.29
CA ASP A 293 4.46 25.47 -10.51
C ASP A 293 3.61 25.11 -9.28
N LEU A 294 2.92 23.96 -9.34
CA LEU A 294 2.06 23.42 -8.29
C LEU A 294 2.04 21.88 -8.40
N VAL A 295 1.87 21.19 -7.29
CA VAL A 295 1.63 19.75 -7.27
C VAL A 295 0.31 19.43 -6.56
N LEU A 296 -0.55 18.63 -7.20
CA LEU A 296 -1.72 18.01 -6.59
C LEU A 296 -1.45 16.51 -6.46
N GLY A 297 -1.57 15.92 -5.26
CA GLY A 297 -1.26 14.50 -5.20
C GLY A 297 -1.76 13.75 -3.98
N MET A 298 -1.87 12.44 -4.18
CA MET A 298 -2.13 11.43 -3.15
C MET A 298 -0.84 10.79 -2.63
N ARG A 299 0.18 10.71 -3.47
CA ARG A 299 1.44 10.03 -3.16
C ARG A 299 2.27 10.86 -2.19
N LEU A 300 2.60 10.28 -1.02
CA LEU A 300 3.44 10.92 -0.01
C LEU A 300 4.75 11.47 -0.60
N HIS A 301 5.44 10.65 -1.38
CA HIS A 301 6.73 11.06 -1.97
C HIS A 301 6.60 12.15 -3.03
N ALA A 302 5.41 12.30 -3.66
CA ALA A 302 5.17 13.47 -4.52
C ALA A 302 5.14 14.76 -3.70
N MET A 303 4.56 14.75 -2.51
CA MET A 303 4.57 15.90 -1.59
C MET A 303 5.98 16.21 -1.10
N ILE A 304 6.75 15.17 -0.72
CA ILE A 304 8.14 15.34 -0.27
C ILE A 304 9.00 15.92 -1.41
N LEU A 305 8.93 15.36 -2.61
CA LEU A 305 9.70 15.83 -3.76
C LEU A 305 9.31 17.25 -4.19
N ALA A 306 8.02 17.57 -4.19
CA ALA A 306 7.56 18.93 -4.44
C ALA A 306 8.15 19.92 -3.40
N ALA A 307 8.06 19.56 -2.12
CA ALA A 307 8.60 20.39 -1.04
C ALA A 307 10.13 20.57 -1.14
N THR A 308 10.88 19.51 -1.44
CA THR A 308 12.34 19.61 -1.62
C THR A 308 12.72 20.47 -2.82
N ALA A 309 11.88 20.53 -3.84
CA ALA A 309 12.05 21.41 -4.99
C ALA A 309 11.51 22.84 -4.75
N GLY A 310 10.91 23.14 -3.59
CA GLY A 310 10.30 24.41 -3.28
C GLY A 310 9.01 24.68 -4.06
N VAL A 311 8.36 23.63 -4.55
CA VAL A 311 7.09 23.68 -5.28
C VAL A 311 5.92 23.56 -4.29
N PRO A 312 4.93 24.47 -4.31
CA PRO A 312 3.74 24.36 -3.49
C PRO A 312 2.94 23.10 -3.84
N ALA A 313 2.27 22.52 -2.85
CA ALA A 313 1.51 21.31 -3.07
C ALA A 313 0.17 21.32 -2.33
N VAL A 314 -0.82 20.67 -2.96
CA VAL A 314 -2.12 20.32 -2.37
C VAL A 314 -2.19 18.80 -2.28
N ALA A 315 -2.49 18.29 -1.09
CA ALA A 315 -2.53 16.86 -0.84
C ALA A 315 -3.98 16.35 -0.77
N LEU A 316 -4.25 15.26 -1.47
CA LEU A 316 -5.47 14.46 -1.33
C LEU A 316 -5.17 13.33 -0.33
N SER A 317 -5.65 13.50 0.91
CA SER A 317 -5.33 12.55 1.99
C SER A 317 -6.28 11.36 1.96
N TYR A 318 -5.70 10.18 1.73
CA TYR A 318 -6.35 8.88 1.85
C TYR A 318 -5.84 8.08 3.06
N ASP A 319 -4.77 8.55 3.67
CA ASP A 319 -4.02 7.87 4.74
C ASP A 319 -3.39 8.94 5.64
N PRO A 320 -3.42 8.80 6.96
CA PRO A 320 -2.88 9.77 7.91
C PRO A 320 -1.43 10.19 7.66
N LYS A 321 -0.62 9.33 7.03
CA LYS A 321 0.78 9.66 6.68
C LYS A 321 0.91 10.86 5.74
N VAL A 322 -0.08 11.09 4.88
CA VAL A 322 -0.08 12.24 3.96
C VAL A 322 -0.32 13.52 4.75
N GLU A 323 -1.29 13.51 5.66
CA GLU A 323 -1.58 14.64 6.54
C GLU A 323 -0.39 14.97 7.45
N LEU A 324 0.25 13.93 8.01
CA LEU A 324 1.42 14.09 8.86
C LEU A 324 2.58 14.76 8.11
N ALA A 325 2.83 14.35 6.87
CA ALA A 325 3.86 14.97 6.04
C ALA A 325 3.52 16.44 5.73
N MET A 326 2.27 16.74 5.37
CA MET A 326 1.85 18.12 5.11
C MET A 326 1.96 18.99 6.37
N ARG A 327 1.70 18.43 7.55
CA ARG A 327 1.91 19.12 8.83
C ARG A 327 3.39 19.38 9.10
N GLN A 328 4.28 18.41 8.87
CA GLN A 328 5.73 18.61 8.98
C GLN A 328 6.22 19.73 8.04
N LEU A 329 5.62 19.86 6.88
CA LEU A 329 5.90 20.89 5.89
C LEU A 329 5.20 22.24 6.20
N GLY A 330 4.37 22.32 7.25
CA GLY A 330 3.57 23.51 7.58
C GLY A 330 2.52 23.84 6.51
N ALA A 331 2.02 22.83 5.86
CA ALA A 331 1.07 22.92 4.74
C ALA A 331 -0.25 22.17 5.03
N GLU A 332 -0.58 21.96 6.30
CA GLU A 332 -1.75 21.22 6.76
C GLU A 332 -3.07 21.76 6.23
N ARG A 333 -3.17 23.06 5.96
CA ARG A 333 -4.36 23.67 5.39
C ARG A 333 -4.60 23.30 3.92
N PHE A 334 -3.57 22.82 3.22
CA PHE A 334 -3.64 22.37 1.84
C PHE A 334 -3.85 20.85 1.73
N VAL A 335 -4.57 20.30 2.70
CA VAL A 335 -4.95 18.89 2.71
C VAL A 335 -6.46 18.76 2.52
N VAL A 336 -6.85 17.93 1.57
CA VAL A 336 -8.25 17.56 1.34
C VAL A 336 -8.39 16.08 1.69
N PRO A 337 -9.19 15.71 2.69
CA PRO A 337 -9.52 14.31 2.92
C PRO A 337 -10.22 13.73 1.69
N LEU A 338 -9.76 12.56 1.24
CA LEU A 338 -10.29 11.95 0.01
C LEU A 338 -11.77 11.57 0.14
N ALA A 339 -12.22 11.25 1.35
CA ALA A 339 -13.61 10.94 1.63
C ALA A 339 -14.56 12.14 1.43
N ASP A 340 -14.04 13.35 1.65
CA ASP A 340 -14.79 14.61 1.60
C ASP A 340 -14.36 15.48 0.41
N VAL A 341 -13.73 14.88 -0.60
CA VAL A 341 -13.22 15.62 -1.75
C VAL A 341 -14.36 16.21 -2.57
N GLU A 342 -14.29 17.54 -2.78
CA GLU A 342 -15.19 18.31 -3.64
C GLU A 342 -14.37 19.10 -4.66
N ALA A 343 -14.86 19.18 -5.89
CA ALA A 343 -14.20 19.88 -6.98
C ALA A 343 -13.85 21.33 -6.65
N ARG A 344 -14.80 22.05 -6.02
CA ARG A 344 -14.60 23.44 -5.62
C ARG A 344 -13.46 23.59 -4.59
N THR A 345 -13.43 22.71 -3.59
CA THR A 345 -12.38 22.73 -2.55
C THR A 345 -11.01 22.48 -3.17
N VAL A 346 -10.90 21.48 -4.07
CA VAL A 346 -9.67 21.19 -4.80
C VAL A 346 -9.20 22.42 -5.59
N ALA A 347 -10.07 23.02 -6.41
CA ALA A 347 -9.73 24.18 -7.22
C ALA A 347 -9.29 25.37 -6.34
N THR A 348 -10.05 25.71 -5.30
CA THR A 348 -9.75 26.83 -4.39
C THR A 348 -8.40 26.65 -3.70
N LEU A 349 -8.12 25.45 -3.16
CA LEU A 349 -6.84 25.21 -2.49
C LEU A 349 -5.66 25.20 -3.46
N MET A 350 -5.85 24.77 -4.71
CA MET A 350 -4.85 24.88 -5.76
C MET A 350 -4.55 26.36 -6.10
N GLU A 351 -5.57 27.20 -6.21
CA GLU A 351 -5.43 28.65 -6.43
C GLU A 351 -4.66 29.31 -5.29
N GLU A 352 -5.07 29.04 -4.04
CA GLU A 352 -4.40 29.57 -2.85
C GLU A 352 -2.94 29.10 -2.74
N ALA A 353 -2.69 27.79 -2.98
CA ALA A 353 -1.35 27.24 -2.91
C ALA A 353 -0.42 27.85 -3.97
N LEU A 354 -0.92 28.06 -5.19
CA LEU A 354 -0.17 28.69 -6.26
C LEU A 354 0.13 30.17 -5.93
N ALA A 355 -0.88 30.92 -5.46
CA ALA A 355 -0.74 32.33 -5.11
C ALA A 355 0.25 32.56 -3.97
N GLU A 356 0.25 31.70 -2.97
CA GLU A 356 1.11 31.82 -1.79
C GLU A 356 2.48 31.15 -1.95
N GLY A 357 2.68 30.35 -2.99
CA GLY A 357 3.88 29.54 -3.16
C GLY A 357 5.19 30.34 -3.06
N ALA A 358 5.23 31.53 -3.66
CA ALA A 358 6.41 32.39 -3.60
C ALA A 358 6.69 32.92 -2.18
N SER A 359 5.66 33.35 -1.45
CA SER A 359 5.81 33.90 -0.09
C SER A 359 6.19 32.84 0.94
N ARG A 360 5.76 31.60 0.74
CA ARG A 360 6.01 30.49 1.65
C ARG A 360 7.31 29.74 1.37
N ARG A 361 7.98 30.02 0.25
CA ARG A 361 9.17 29.27 -0.17
C ARG A 361 10.29 29.31 0.89
N GLY A 362 10.47 30.43 1.59
CA GLY A 362 11.48 30.56 2.65
C GLY A 362 11.20 29.62 3.82
N ASP A 363 10.01 29.68 4.41
CA ASP A 363 9.59 28.81 5.53
C ASP A 363 9.61 27.34 5.14
N LEU A 364 9.14 27.00 3.93
CA LEU A 364 9.20 25.65 3.39
C LEU A 364 10.65 25.15 3.29
N GLY A 365 11.56 25.99 2.76
CA GLY A 365 12.97 25.66 2.64
C GLY A 365 13.63 25.39 3.99
N GLU A 366 13.32 26.19 5.02
CA GLU A 366 13.83 25.96 6.37
C GLU A 366 13.31 24.65 6.97
N ARG A 367 12.03 24.33 6.78
CA ARG A 367 11.43 23.07 7.25
C ARG A 367 12.06 21.87 6.54
N VAL A 368 12.17 21.93 5.22
CA VAL A 368 12.83 20.89 4.42
C VAL A 368 14.29 20.72 4.86
N GLY A 369 15.01 21.82 5.13
CA GLY A 369 16.38 21.77 5.65
C GLY A 369 16.48 20.98 6.96
N ARG A 370 15.60 21.26 7.92
CA ARG A 370 15.54 20.53 9.20
C ARG A 370 15.21 19.05 9.00
N LEU A 371 14.22 18.75 8.16
CA LEU A 371 13.83 17.36 7.85
C LEU A 371 14.97 16.61 7.14
N ALA A 372 15.71 17.27 6.26
CA ALA A 372 16.88 16.70 5.61
C ALA A 372 17.99 16.34 6.61
N GLU A 373 18.26 17.20 7.60
CA GLU A 373 19.21 16.90 8.67
C GLU A 373 18.75 15.71 9.52
N GLN A 374 17.48 15.67 9.89
CA GLN A 374 16.88 14.54 10.59
C GLN A 374 16.97 13.25 9.76
N ALA A 375 16.70 13.30 8.46
CA ALA A 375 16.83 12.17 7.55
C ALA A 375 18.27 11.65 7.48
N ARG A 376 19.27 12.54 7.38
CA ARG A 376 20.71 12.18 7.36
C ARG A 376 21.16 11.54 8.67
N SER A 377 20.58 11.95 9.81
CA SER A 377 20.93 11.40 11.12
C SER A 377 20.70 9.89 11.22
N ASN A 378 19.82 9.32 10.39
CA ASN A 378 19.60 7.87 10.33
C ASN A 378 20.87 7.13 9.86
N ALA A 379 21.55 7.62 8.83
CA ALA A 379 22.79 7.01 8.35
C ALA A 379 23.91 7.11 9.39
N VAL A 380 24.02 8.25 10.08
CA VAL A 380 24.97 8.42 11.19
C VAL A 380 24.70 7.36 12.27
N ALA A 381 23.44 7.21 12.69
CA ALA A 381 23.06 6.22 13.69
C ALA A 381 23.34 4.76 13.23
N ALA A 382 23.16 4.47 11.93
CA ALA A 382 23.47 3.17 11.35
C ALA A 382 24.98 2.87 11.40
N ILE A 383 25.81 3.84 11.03
CA ILE A 383 27.28 3.68 11.06
C ILE A 383 27.79 3.62 12.51
N ASP A 384 27.28 4.43 13.41
CA ASP A 384 27.59 4.33 14.83
C ASP A 384 27.25 2.95 15.42
N LEU A 385 26.14 2.36 14.99
CA LEU A 385 25.76 1.01 15.38
C LEU A 385 26.69 -0.04 14.77
N LEU A 386 27.03 0.10 13.49
CA LEU A 386 27.98 -0.77 12.81
C LEU A 386 29.35 -0.76 13.50
N ASP A 387 29.84 0.41 13.89
CA ASP A 387 31.15 0.55 14.57
C ASP A 387 31.15 -0.01 16.01
N ARG A 388 30.03 0.11 16.71
CA ARG A 388 29.88 -0.48 18.04
C ARG A 388 29.76 -2.01 18.01
N GLY A 389 29.32 -2.57 16.90
CA GLY A 389 29.07 -4.00 16.75
C GLY A 389 27.89 -4.52 17.58
N ALA A 390 27.70 -5.83 17.55
CA ALA A 390 26.68 -6.50 18.34
C ALA A 390 27.04 -6.46 19.84
N ARG A 391 26.07 -6.14 20.69
CA ARG A 391 26.16 -6.36 22.12
C ARG A 391 25.45 -7.67 22.49
N GLU A 392 25.95 -8.41 23.46
CA GLU A 392 25.19 -9.53 24.03
C GLU A 392 23.80 -9.05 24.43
N ARG A 393 22.80 -9.79 24.01
CA ARG A 393 21.39 -9.47 24.24
C ARG A 393 20.68 -10.66 24.87
N THR A 394 19.93 -10.39 25.94
CA THR A 394 18.88 -11.30 26.39
C THR A 394 17.66 -11.11 25.48
N LEU A 395 17.09 -12.20 25.01
CA LEU A 395 15.84 -12.14 24.23
C LEU A 395 14.73 -11.55 25.11
N SER A 396 14.03 -10.55 24.59
CA SER A 396 12.83 -10.05 25.28
C SER A 396 11.74 -11.12 25.32
N PRO A 397 10.83 -11.11 26.31
CA PRO A 397 9.72 -12.05 26.35
C PRO A 397 8.88 -12.05 25.05
N ALA A 398 8.60 -10.88 24.49
CA ALA A 398 7.84 -10.77 23.24
C ALA A 398 8.59 -11.38 22.04
N LEU A 399 9.89 -11.13 21.94
CA LEU A 399 10.72 -11.72 20.89
C LEU A 399 10.83 -13.24 21.07
N ALA A 400 11.03 -13.71 22.32
CA ALA A 400 11.08 -15.12 22.64
C ALA A 400 9.75 -15.83 22.32
N GLU A 401 8.61 -15.22 22.61
CA GLU A 401 7.28 -15.75 22.29
C GLU A 401 7.07 -15.93 20.78
N VAL A 402 7.39 -14.89 19.98
CA VAL A 402 7.24 -14.95 18.51
C VAL A 402 8.14 -16.04 17.92
N ILE A 403 9.39 -16.15 18.40
CA ILE A 403 10.31 -17.19 17.96
C ILE A 403 9.81 -18.57 18.38
N ALA A 404 9.42 -18.74 19.65
CA ALA A 404 8.92 -20.00 20.17
C ALA A 404 7.70 -20.49 19.39
N ARG A 405 6.74 -19.61 19.11
CA ARG A 405 5.56 -19.93 18.29
C ARG A 405 5.96 -20.41 16.90
N SER A 406 6.83 -19.67 16.21
CA SER A 406 7.28 -20.01 14.85
C SER A 406 8.05 -21.33 14.82
N VAL A 407 8.86 -21.59 15.85
CA VAL A 407 9.62 -22.85 16.00
C VAL A 407 8.69 -24.00 16.34
N THR A 408 7.76 -23.83 17.30
CA THR A 408 6.81 -24.85 17.72
C THR A 408 5.93 -25.30 16.55
N SER A 409 5.37 -24.34 15.79
CA SER A 409 4.57 -24.64 14.59
C SER A 409 5.35 -25.51 13.59
N ARG A 410 6.64 -25.25 13.39
CA ARG A 410 7.48 -26.05 12.49
C ARG A 410 7.79 -27.43 13.03
N PHE A 411 8.11 -27.55 14.33
CA PHE A 411 8.35 -28.85 14.94
C PHE A 411 7.12 -29.74 14.93
N GLU A 412 5.93 -29.18 15.13
CA GLU A 412 4.67 -29.92 15.06
C GLU A 412 4.42 -30.44 13.64
N VAL A 413 4.67 -29.63 12.60
CA VAL A 413 4.58 -30.06 11.19
C VAL A 413 5.61 -31.13 10.89
N GLU A 414 6.87 -30.94 11.33
CA GLU A 414 7.94 -31.90 11.10
C GLU A 414 7.69 -33.23 11.86
N ALA A 415 7.20 -33.16 13.09
CA ALA A 415 6.83 -34.33 13.88
C ALA A 415 5.68 -35.11 13.21
N THR A 416 4.67 -34.41 12.69
CA THR A 416 3.56 -35.01 11.96
C THR A 416 4.08 -35.71 10.69
N LEU A 417 4.90 -35.04 9.89
CA LEU A 417 5.48 -35.59 8.66
C LEU A 417 6.40 -36.79 8.96
N ARG A 418 7.19 -36.72 10.04
CA ARG A 418 8.03 -37.85 10.48
C ARG A 418 7.18 -39.02 10.96
N GLY A 419 6.09 -38.79 11.67
CA GLY A 419 5.13 -39.81 12.10
C GLY A 419 4.46 -40.47 10.90
N GLU A 420 4.00 -39.72 9.93
CA GLU A 420 3.43 -40.26 8.69
C GLU A 420 4.46 -41.04 7.86
N ALA A 421 5.69 -40.53 7.75
CA ALA A 421 6.78 -41.23 7.06
C ALA A 421 7.19 -42.53 7.78
N ALA A 422 7.16 -42.56 9.12
CA ALA A 422 7.40 -43.75 9.92
C ALA A 422 6.27 -44.78 9.73
N ALA A 423 5.02 -44.39 9.78
CA ALA A 423 3.87 -45.24 9.54
C ALA A 423 3.86 -45.81 8.11
N LEU A 424 4.25 -45.01 7.12
CA LEU A 424 4.40 -45.50 5.74
C LEU A 424 5.56 -46.52 5.58
N ARG A 425 6.69 -46.29 6.27
CA ARG A 425 7.81 -47.27 6.27
C ARG A 425 7.44 -48.57 6.97
N GLU A 426 6.74 -48.48 8.10
CA GLU A 426 6.23 -49.65 8.81
C GLU A 426 5.23 -50.44 7.95
N ALA A 427 4.29 -49.74 7.32
CA ALA A 427 3.34 -50.36 6.40
C ALA A 427 4.03 -50.98 5.16
N ALA A 428 5.08 -50.35 4.63
CA ALA A 428 5.90 -50.89 3.56
C ALA A 428 6.70 -52.13 4.00
N GLY A 429 7.31 -52.09 5.20
CA GLY A 429 8.02 -53.22 5.78
C GLY A 429 7.12 -54.41 6.07
N LEU A 430 5.90 -54.18 6.58
CA LEU A 430 4.88 -55.20 6.75
C LEU A 430 4.41 -55.79 5.41
N ALA A 431 4.29 -54.98 4.40
CA ALA A 431 3.94 -55.41 3.04
C ALA A 431 5.06 -56.23 2.39
N GLU A 432 6.35 -55.86 2.60
CA GLU A 432 7.52 -56.62 2.14
C GLU A 432 7.64 -57.98 2.86
N ALA A 433 7.43 -58.01 4.19
CA ALA A 433 7.42 -59.24 4.98
C ALA A 433 6.27 -60.17 4.55
N ALA A 434 5.08 -59.63 4.28
CA ALA A 434 3.94 -60.41 3.78
C ALA A 434 4.15 -60.95 2.35
N LEU A 435 4.91 -60.25 1.51
CA LEU A 435 5.32 -60.69 0.18
C LEU A 435 6.31 -61.84 0.23
N ALA A 436 7.15 -61.88 1.28
CA ALA A 436 8.17 -62.92 1.46
C ALA A 436 7.59 -64.27 1.93
N GLU A 437 6.43 -64.28 2.60
CA GLU A 437 5.93 -65.51 3.29
C GLU A 437 4.95 -66.37 2.50
N SER A 438 4.31 -65.98 1.43
CA SER A 438 3.52 -66.88 0.58
C SER A 438 2.71 -66.25 -0.55
N GLY A 439 2.20 -66.98 -1.55
CA GLY A 439 1.34 -66.56 -2.65
C GLY A 439 -0.02 -65.93 -2.20
N SER A 440 -0.42 -66.12 -0.94
CA SER A 440 -1.58 -65.45 -0.32
C SER A 440 -1.29 -63.96 0.04
N ALA A 441 -0.01 -63.61 0.26
CA ALA A 441 0.43 -62.25 0.54
C ALA A 441 0.31 -61.34 -0.70
N ARG A 442 0.42 -61.89 -1.89
CA ARG A 442 0.19 -61.13 -3.13
C ARG A 442 -1.26 -60.72 -3.29
N ALA A 443 -2.21 -61.60 -2.95
CA ALA A 443 -3.64 -61.26 -2.96
C ALA A 443 -3.99 -60.21 -1.90
N ALA A 444 -3.34 -60.27 -0.72
CA ALA A 444 -3.52 -59.26 0.34
C ALA A 444 -2.90 -57.89 -0.04
N ALA A 445 -1.73 -57.89 -0.71
CA ALA A 445 -1.09 -56.69 -1.22
C ALA A 445 -1.90 -56.07 -2.39
N GLU A 446 -2.49 -56.90 -3.25
CA GLU A 446 -3.40 -56.42 -4.31
C GLU A 446 -4.70 -55.88 -3.70
N ALA A 447 -5.27 -56.49 -2.68
CA ALA A 447 -6.43 -55.98 -1.96
C ALA A 447 -6.13 -54.68 -1.20
N ALA A 448 -4.93 -54.55 -0.61
CA ALA A 448 -4.50 -53.29 0.04
C ALA A 448 -4.22 -52.17 -0.98
N ALA A 449 -3.70 -52.51 -2.16
CA ALA A 449 -3.53 -51.58 -3.27
C ALA A 449 -4.87 -51.15 -3.86
N GLU A 450 -5.84 -52.07 -3.99
CA GLU A 450 -7.23 -51.76 -4.40
C GLU A 450 -7.93 -50.88 -3.36
N SER A 451 -7.77 -51.16 -2.08
CA SER A 451 -8.33 -50.30 -1.00
C SER A 451 -7.76 -48.88 -1.05
N ARG A 452 -6.43 -48.76 -1.24
CA ARG A 452 -5.79 -47.42 -1.38
C ARG A 452 -6.18 -46.72 -2.68
N ALA A 453 -6.34 -47.45 -3.77
CA ALA A 453 -6.85 -46.92 -5.03
C ALA A 453 -8.32 -46.46 -4.89
N GLY A 454 -9.11 -47.16 -4.06
CA GLY A 454 -10.46 -46.75 -3.66
C GLY A 454 -10.48 -45.47 -2.83
N GLU A 455 -9.57 -45.35 -1.84
CA GLU A 455 -9.42 -44.13 -1.05
C GLU A 455 -8.95 -42.93 -1.89
N LEU A 456 -8.01 -43.16 -2.81
CA LEU A 456 -7.55 -42.13 -3.73
C LEU A 456 -8.67 -41.67 -4.68
N ARG A 457 -9.50 -42.62 -5.18
CA ARG A 457 -10.69 -42.25 -5.97
C ARG A 457 -11.68 -41.44 -5.17
N ARG A 458 -12.00 -41.86 -3.95
CA ARG A 458 -12.91 -41.11 -3.08
C ARG A 458 -12.38 -39.70 -2.78
N LYS A 459 -11.07 -39.59 -2.48
CA LYS A 459 -10.44 -38.30 -2.27
C LYS A 459 -10.39 -37.44 -3.55
N GLY A 460 -10.27 -38.07 -4.71
CA GLY A 460 -10.41 -37.41 -6.01
C GLY A 460 -11.82 -36.90 -6.25
N GLU A 461 -12.85 -37.65 -5.84
CA GLU A 461 -14.25 -37.25 -5.90
C GLU A 461 -14.56 -36.11 -4.91
N GLU A 462 -13.99 -36.19 -3.70
CA GLU A 462 -14.08 -35.11 -2.71
C GLU A 462 -13.41 -33.81 -3.22
N LEU A 463 -12.26 -33.94 -3.90
CA LEU A 463 -11.59 -32.80 -4.53
C LEU A 463 -12.45 -32.22 -5.65
N ALA A 464 -12.97 -33.06 -6.54
CA ALA A 464 -13.82 -32.61 -7.63
C ALA A 464 -15.10 -31.91 -7.10
N ALA A 465 -15.66 -32.43 -6.01
CA ALA A 465 -16.80 -31.77 -5.34
C ALA A 465 -16.41 -30.39 -4.76
N CYS A 466 -15.25 -30.28 -4.11
CA CYS A 466 -14.72 -29.00 -3.63
C CYS A 466 -14.41 -28.03 -4.77
N GLU A 467 -13.88 -28.51 -5.87
CA GLU A 467 -13.64 -27.68 -7.08
C GLU A 467 -14.97 -27.19 -7.68
N ALA A 468 -16.00 -28.04 -7.71
CA ALA A 468 -17.34 -27.65 -8.16
C ALA A 468 -17.98 -26.60 -7.23
N GLU A 469 -17.85 -26.77 -5.91
CA GLU A 469 -18.30 -25.77 -4.93
C GLU A 469 -17.53 -24.44 -5.08
N LEU A 470 -16.23 -24.51 -5.34
CA LEU A 470 -15.40 -23.33 -5.60
C LEU A 470 -15.82 -22.62 -6.88
N ALA A 471 -16.11 -23.37 -7.95
CA ALA A 471 -16.61 -22.83 -9.21
C ALA A 471 -17.99 -22.18 -9.01
N GLN A 472 -18.87 -22.80 -8.23
CA GLN A 472 -20.17 -22.23 -7.87
C GLN A 472 -20.02 -20.93 -7.06
N ALA A 473 -19.12 -20.92 -6.07
CA ALA A 473 -18.84 -19.71 -5.28
C ALA A 473 -18.30 -18.57 -6.16
N ARG A 474 -17.38 -18.87 -7.08
CA ARG A 474 -16.88 -17.90 -8.07
C ARG A 474 -18.00 -17.36 -8.95
N SER A 475 -18.90 -18.23 -9.40
CA SER A 475 -20.08 -17.80 -10.20
C SER A 475 -20.99 -16.87 -9.42
N VAL A 476 -21.21 -17.16 -8.12
CA VAL A 476 -22.01 -16.28 -7.23
C VAL A 476 -21.32 -14.93 -7.05
N ILE A 477 -20.00 -14.92 -6.84
CA ILE A 477 -19.21 -13.69 -6.74
C ILE A 477 -19.34 -12.88 -8.02
N GLY A 478 -19.14 -13.48 -9.19
CA GLY A 478 -19.26 -12.78 -10.47
C GLY A 478 -20.64 -12.18 -10.71
N ARG A 479 -21.71 -12.88 -10.28
CA ARG A 479 -23.07 -12.32 -10.34
C ARG A 479 -23.22 -11.12 -9.43
N ARG A 480 -22.70 -11.20 -8.18
CA ARG A 480 -22.76 -10.09 -7.22
C ARG A 480 -21.95 -8.88 -7.69
N GLU A 481 -20.80 -9.13 -8.34
CA GLU A 481 -20.02 -8.05 -8.96
C GLU A 481 -20.78 -7.38 -10.10
N THR A 482 -21.53 -8.15 -10.88
CA THR A 482 -22.38 -7.60 -11.96
C THR A 482 -23.54 -6.79 -11.38
N GLU A 483 -24.25 -7.32 -10.39
CA GLU A 483 -25.31 -6.60 -9.67
C GLU A 483 -24.79 -5.30 -9.04
N LEU A 484 -23.59 -5.34 -8.45
CA LEU A 484 -22.94 -4.17 -7.88
C LEU A 484 -22.67 -3.11 -8.95
N LYS A 485 -22.18 -3.52 -10.13
CA LYS A 485 -21.97 -2.61 -11.26
C LYS A 485 -23.26 -1.99 -11.76
N GLU A 486 -24.33 -2.79 -11.85
CA GLU A 486 -25.64 -2.28 -12.26
C GLU A 486 -26.20 -1.25 -11.28
N VAL A 487 -26.13 -1.56 -9.98
CA VAL A 487 -26.55 -0.64 -8.91
C VAL A 487 -25.70 0.62 -8.93
N HIS A 488 -24.39 0.48 -9.15
CA HIS A 488 -23.48 1.62 -9.26
C HIS A 488 -23.85 2.52 -10.45
N THR A 489 -24.09 1.91 -11.62
CA THR A 489 -24.55 2.64 -12.83
C THR A 489 -25.88 3.37 -12.57
N ARG A 490 -26.81 2.71 -11.88
CA ARG A 490 -28.11 3.33 -11.54
C ARG A 490 -27.94 4.49 -10.56
N LEU A 491 -27.04 4.33 -9.56
CA LEU A 491 -26.69 5.41 -8.64
C LEU A 491 -26.18 6.65 -9.36
N MET A 492 -25.33 6.43 -10.35
CA MET A 492 -24.76 7.51 -11.19
C MET A 492 -25.81 8.24 -12.03
N SER A 493 -26.75 7.47 -12.60
CA SER A 493 -27.87 8.06 -13.34
C SER A 493 -28.71 8.97 -12.44
N LEU A 494 -29.03 8.48 -11.23
CA LEU A 494 -29.83 9.23 -10.26
C LEU A 494 -29.11 10.47 -9.72
N ASP A 495 -27.79 10.40 -9.51
CA ASP A 495 -27.01 11.57 -9.12
C ASP A 495 -27.07 12.66 -10.21
N THR A 496 -26.99 12.25 -11.48
CA THR A 496 -27.14 13.16 -12.61
C THR A 496 -28.52 13.79 -12.67
N GLU A 497 -29.57 12.99 -12.48
CA GLU A 497 -30.96 13.47 -12.42
C GLU A 497 -31.18 14.43 -11.23
N LEU A 498 -30.61 14.11 -10.09
CA LEU A 498 -30.65 14.96 -8.89
C LEU A 498 -30.00 16.32 -9.14
N ARG A 499 -28.84 16.33 -9.79
CA ARG A 499 -28.16 17.60 -10.15
C ARG A 499 -28.99 18.43 -11.09
N ARG A 500 -29.59 17.82 -12.13
CA ARG A 500 -30.49 18.55 -13.04
C ARG A 500 -31.67 19.15 -12.29
N SER A 501 -32.34 18.36 -11.45
CA SER A 501 -33.47 18.84 -10.67
C SER A 501 -33.10 19.97 -9.72
N ARG A 502 -31.89 19.92 -9.12
CA ARG A 502 -31.37 21.02 -8.30
C ARG A 502 -31.15 22.31 -9.11
N THR A 503 -30.60 22.18 -10.31
CA THR A 503 -30.39 23.33 -11.19
C THR A 503 -31.72 23.94 -11.64
N ASP A 504 -32.67 23.09 -12.01
CA ASP A 504 -34.01 23.53 -12.41
C ASP A 504 -34.75 24.21 -11.23
N LEU A 505 -34.59 23.66 -10.02
CA LEU A 505 -35.15 24.27 -8.81
C LEU A 505 -34.52 25.62 -8.51
N ALA A 506 -33.20 25.74 -8.64
CA ALA A 506 -32.50 27.00 -8.43
C ALA A 506 -32.91 28.07 -9.45
N ALA A 507 -33.05 27.67 -10.73
CA ALA A 507 -33.53 28.57 -11.78
C ALA A 507 -34.97 29.06 -11.49
N ARG A 508 -35.88 28.13 -11.13
CA ARG A 508 -37.25 28.51 -10.78
C ARG A 508 -37.34 29.35 -9.49
N SER A 509 -36.42 29.07 -8.53
CA SER A 509 -36.33 29.92 -7.34
C SER A 509 -35.88 31.34 -7.66
N ALA A 510 -34.95 31.51 -8.61
CA ALA A 510 -34.51 32.80 -9.08
C ALA A 510 -35.65 33.53 -9.86
N GLU A 511 -36.35 32.81 -10.73
CA GLU A 511 -37.54 33.34 -11.41
C GLU A 511 -38.63 33.79 -10.41
N LEU A 512 -38.84 33.00 -9.35
CA LEU A 512 -39.80 33.36 -8.29
C LEU A 512 -39.37 34.57 -7.49
N GLU A 513 -38.09 34.77 -7.20
CA GLU A 513 -37.60 35.96 -6.51
C GLU A 513 -37.71 37.21 -7.42
N GLU A 514 -37.49 37.08 -8.73
CA GLU A 514 -37.72 38.11 -9.71
C GLU A 514 -39.22 38.50 -9.77
N VAL A 515 -40.09 37.47 -9.92
CA VAL A 515 -41.56 37.68 -9.91
C VAL A 515 -42.04 38.24 -8.55
N ARG A 516 -41.42 37.86 -7.44
CA ARG A 516 -41.72 38.44 -6.12
C ARG A 516 -41.33 39.91 -6.01
N GLY A 517 -40.23 40.29 -6.67
CA GLY A 517 -39.83 41.71 -6.80
C GLY A 517 -40.85 42.53 -7.58
N ASP A 518 -41.38 41.98 -8.66
CA ASP A 518 -42.43 42.62 -9.50
C ASP A 518 -43.83 42.52 -8.87
N LEU A 519 -44.07 41.52 -8.04
CA LEU A 519 -45.39 41.21 -7.44
C LEU A 519 -45.69 41.88 -6.09
N SER A 520 -44.90 42.84 -5.67
CA SER A 520 -45.37 43.69 -4.58
C SER A 520 -46.72 44.40 -4.89
N THR A 521 -47.20 44.22 -6.13
CA THR A 521 -48.49 44.76 -6.62
C THR A 521 -49.53 43.69 -7.06
N GLU A 522 -49.18 42.42 -7.24
CA GLU A 522 -50.14 41.36 -7.69
C GLU A 522 -50.02 40.05 -6.88
N SER A 523 -50.55 40.08 -5.67
CA SER A 523 -50.45 39.00 -4.66
C SER A 523 -51.24 37.71 -4.98
N ALA A 524 -52.00 37.66 -6.08
CA ALA A 524 -52.94 36.54 -6.32
C ALA A 524 -52.45 35.42 -7.26
N GLU A 525 -51.30 35.59 -7.95
CA GLU A 525 -50.79 34.60 -8.93
C GLU A 525 -49.59 33.79 -8.40
N LEU A 526 -49.15 33.99 -7.15
CA LEU A 526 -47.96 33.37 -6.57
C LEU A 526 -48.22 31.95 -6.01
N GLU A 527 -49.43 31.68 -5.54
CA GLU A 527 -49.74 30.37 -4.93
C GLU A 527 -49.46 29.15 -5.88
N PRO A 528 -49.83 29.19 -7.19
CA PRO A 528 -49.55 28.05 -8.08
C PRO A 528 -48.08 27.79 -8.34
N ALA A 529 -47.24 28.86 -8.34
CA ALA A 529 -45.80 28.72 -8.58
C ALA A 529 -45.06 28.22 -7.34
N LEU A 530 -45.49 28.59 -6.16
CA LEU A 530 -44.99 28.09 -4.88
C LEU A 530 -45.37 26.59 -4.71
N ASP A 531 -46.58 26.22 -5.14
CA ASP A 531 -47.04 24.82 -5.11
C ASP A 531 -46.24 23.94 -6.06
N GLU A 532 -45.84 24.45 -7.20
CA GLU A 532 -45.02 23.70 -8.17
C GLU A 532 -43.59 23.51 -7.69
N LEU A 533 -42.98 24.54 -7.06
CA LEU A 533 -41.67 24.44 -6.45
C LEU A 533 -41.66 23.45 -5.28
N SER A 534 -42.73 23.47 -4.47
CA SER A 534 -42.90 22.52 -3.38
C SER A 534 -43.02 21.08 -3.89
N ARG A 535 -43.76 20.86 -5.00
CA ARG A 535 -43.84 19.55 -5.65
C ARG A 535 -42.51 19.07 -6.22
N GLN A 536 -41.67 20.02 -6.72
CA GLN A 536 -40.32 19.68 -7.19
C GLN A 536 -39.36 19.39 -6.05
N ASP A 537 -39.50 20.06 -4.92
CA ASP A 537 -38.74 19.76 -3.71
C ASP A 537 -39.10 18.38 -3.15
N GLU A 538 -40.39 18.02 -3.14
CA GLU A 538 -40.83 16.65 -2.78
C GLU A 538 -40.26 15.60 -3.74
N ALA A 539 -40.27 15.88 -5.04
CA ALA A 539 -39.68 15.01 -6.05
C ALA A 539 -38.15 14.89 -5.88
N LEU A 540 -37.49 15.99 -5.53
CA LEU A 540 -36.05 16.03 -5.24
C LEU A 540 -35.72 15.20 -3.98
N GLU A 541 -36.50 15.32 -2.92
CA GLU A 541 -36.34 14.51 -1.69
C GLU A 541 -36.67 13.02 -1.94
N GLY A 542 -37.62 12.76 -2.83
CA GLY A 542 -37.89 11.39 -3.31
C GLY A 542 -36.67 10.77 -3.99
N SER A 543 -36.05 11.53 -4.93
CA SER A 543 -34.81 11.11 -5.60
C SER A 543 -33.63 10.93 -4.64
N ARG A 544 -33.47 11.83 -3.65
CA ARG A 544 -32.47 11.69 -2.60
C ARG A 544 -32.65 10.42 -1.77
N THR A 545 -33.90 10.07 -1.50
CA THR A 545 -34.24 8.87 -0.72
C THR A 545 -33.90 7.61 -1.52
N GLU A 546 -34.17 7.63 -2.83
CA GLU A 546 -33.81 6.52 -3.71
C GLU A 546 -32.29 6.34 -3.84
N VAL A 547 -31.54 7.45 -3.98
CA VAL A 547 -30.07 7.43 -3.99
C VAL A 547 -29.53 6.85 -2.69
N ARG A 548 -30.10 7.22 -1.54
CA ARG A 548 -29.69 6.67 -0.25
C ARG A 548 -29.95 5.16 -0.19
N GLY A 549 -31.14 4.73 -0.61
CA GLY A 549 -31.50 3.31 -0.64
C GLY A 549 -30.60 2.47 -1.57
N LEU A 550 -30.18 3.05 -2.69
CA LEU A 550 -29.23 2.38 -3.59
C LEU A 550 -27.82 2.31 -3.00
N ARG A 551 -27.36 3.35 -2.28
CA ARG A 551 -26.07 3.33 -1.55
C ARG A 551 -26.06 2.25 -0.48
N ASP A 552 -27.15 2.12 0.29
CA ASP A 552 -27.30 1.08 1.31
C ASP A 552 -27.29 -0.32 0.67
N ARG A 553 -27.91 -0.48 -0.50
CA ARG A 553 -27.84 -1.74 -1.27
C ARG A 553 -26.43 -2.04 -1.77
N VAL A 554 -25.68 -1.05 -2.24
CA VAL A 554 -24.26 -1.21 -2.63
C VAL A 554 -23.46 -1.67 -1.43
N ALA A 555 -23.56 -0.98 -0.30
CA ALA A 555 -22.87 -1.36 0.94
C ALA A 555 -23.25 -2.78 1.42
N GLY A 556 -24.52 -3.15 1.28
CA GLY A 556 -25.00 -4.50 1.57
C GLY A 556 -24.35 -5.56 0.68
N LEU A 557 -24.32 -5.31 -0.62
CA LEU A 557 -23.69 -6.22 -1.60
C LEU A 557 -22.18 -6.33 -1.42
N GLU A 558 -21.51 -5.24 -1.09
CA GLU A 558 -20.07 -5.24 -0.74
C GLU A 558 -19.80 -6.05 0.53
N GLY A 559 -20.68 -5.89 1.54
CA GLY A 559 -20.63 -6.68 2.77
C GLY A 559 -20.89 -8.18 2.52
N ASP A 560 -21.82 -8.50 1.63
CA ASP A 560 -22.10 -9.88 1.22
C ASP A 560 -20.93 -10.49 0.43
N LEU A 561 -20.34 -9.71 -0.47
CA LEU A 561 -19.14 -10.09 -1.22
C LEU A 561 -17.97 -10.38 -0.28
N ALA A 562 -17.74 -9.49 0.68
CA ALA A 562 -16.69 -9.67 1.69
C ALA A 562 -16.95 -10.87 2.62
N ARG A 563 -18.21 -11.18 2.92
CA ARG A 563 -18.62 -12.35 3.71
C ARG A 563 -18.44 -13.64 2.94
N ILE A 564 -18.77 -13.63 1.65
CA ILE A 564 -18.56 -14.76 0.74
C ILE A 564 -17.06 -15.06 0.61
N HIS A 565 -16.24 -14.04 0.40
CA HIS A 565 -14.79 -14.18 0.34
C HIS A 565 -14.21 -14.76 1.63
N ARG A 566 -14.58 -14.21 2.78
CA ARG A 566 -14.05 -14.65 4.08
C ARG A 566 -14.55 -16.03 4.53
N SER A 567 -15.83 -16.34 4.36
CA SER A 567 -16.40 -17.55 4.98
C SER A 567 -16.30 -18.80 4.12
N ARG A 568 -16.50 -18.70 2.83
CA ARG A 568 -16.55 -19.85 1.92
C ARG A 568 -15.24 -20.16 1.22
N LEU A 569 -14.56 -19.14 0.75
CA LEU A 569 -13.25 -19.32 0.12
C LEU A 569 -12.22 -19.85 1.11
N TRP A 570 -12.24 -19.38 2.34
CA TRP A 570 -11.35 -19.88 3.39
C TRP A 570 -11.66 -21.32 3.78
N LYS A 571 -12.93 -21.66 3.97
CA LYS A 571 -13.32 -23.06 4.26
C LYS A 571 -13.01 -24.01 3.10
N LEU A 572 -13.10 -23.54 1.84
CA LEU A 572 -12.74 -24.29 0.66
C LEU A 572 -11.23 -24.41 0.50
N ALA A 573 -10.51 -23.34 0.74
CA ALA A 573 -9.07 -23.36 0.78
C ALA A 573 -8.55 -24.31 1.88
N THR A 574 -9.11 -24.26 3.08
CA THR A 574 -8.75 -25.19 4.18
C THR A 574 -9.07 -26.64 3.85
N ARG A 575 -10.20 -26.91 3.16
CA ARG A 575 -10.50 -28.28 2.67
C ARG A 575 -9.56 -28.74 1.57
N TYR A 576 -9.24 -27.87 0.64
CA TYR A 576 -8.26 -28.13 -0.41
C TYR A 576 -6.85 -28.39 0.15
N TRP A 577 -6.44 -27.58 1.15
CA TRP A 577 -5.19 -27.77 1.88
C TRP A 577 -5.14 -29.09 2.63
N ARG A 578 -6.18 -29.45 3.39
CA ARG A 578 -6.27 -30.75 4.08
C ARG A 578 -6.20 -31.94 3.12
N PHE A 579 -6.70 -31.75 1.90
CA PHE A 579 -6.56 -32.76 0.86
C PHE A 579 -5.11 -32.86 0.36
N LEU A 580 -4.44 -31.74 0.13
CA LEU A 580 -3.01 -31.72 -0.25
C LEU A 580 -2.11 -32.25 0.87
N GLU A 581 -2.42 -31.96 2.12
CA GLU A 581 -1.80 -32.59 3.30
C GLU A 581 -1.96 -34.11 3.29
N ALA A 582 -3.17 -34.60 3.04
CA ALA A 582 -3.47 -36.01 3.03
C ALA A 582 -2.77 -36.80 1.89
N ILE A 583 -2.36 -36.13 0.81
CA ILE A 583 -1.60 -36.71 -0.30
C ILE A 583 -0.10 -36.36 -0.26
N GLY A 584 0.41 -35.78 0.83
CA GLY A 584 1.84 -35.53 1.07
C GLY A 584 2.48 -34.47 0.18
N ARG A 585 1.71 -33.54 -0.37
CA ARG A 585 2.23 -32.52 -1.30
C ARG A 585 2.45 -31.12 -0.71
N LEU A 586 1.83 -30.77 0.42
CA LEU A 586 2.08 -29.51 1.13
C LEU A 586 1.53 -29.55 2.57
N PRO A 587 2.16 -28.89 3.56
CA PRO A 587 1.57 -28.71 4.89
C PRO A 587 0.45 -27.67 4.85
N GLY A 588 -0.71 -27.99 5.42
CA GLY A 588 -1.87 -27.10 5.42
C GLY A 588 -1.86 -26.03 6.50
N PRO A 589 -2.53 -24.92 6.29
CA PRO A 589 -2.70 -23.91 7.35
C PRO A 589 -3.62 -24.47 8.43
N ARG A 590 -3.21 -24.38 9.69
CA ARG A 590 -4.06 -24.69 10.83
C ARG A 590 -5.06 -23.55 11.06
N SER A 591 -6.28 -23.93 11.35
CA SER A 591 -7.44 -23.08 11.66
C SER A 591 -7.21 -22.14 12.83
#